data_c05e06655e93da005de8eaba21a8d2c0
#
_entry.id   c05e06655e93da005de8eaba21a8d2c0
#
_cell.length_a   1.000
_cell.length_b   1.000
_cell.length_c   1.000
_cell.angle_alpha   90.00
_cell.angle_beta   90.00
_cell.angle_gamma   90.00
#
_symmetry.space_group_name_H-M   'P 1'
#
loop_
_entity.id
_entity.type
_entity.pdbx_description
1 polymer ?
#
loop_
_entity_poly.entity_id
_entity_poly.type
_entity_poly.pdbx_seq_one_letter_code
_entity_poly.pdbx_strand_id
1 'polypeptide(L)'
;MIEREYLPLSTIRRIASFVGNSVINLVLERNQRYAGLDENMVREIRKNVHERVMSGGADEESTPGEEARERAEELFGDDKLDEKVLKKAIRDGERLFVIHALALLTGMPWEKVRDMINSKSSKPVVALAWKAELSAKMSVILQQKMARLTGSAIIRPTPEGEYSMTEDE
;
A
#
# COMPACT_ATOMS: atom_id res chain seq x y z
N MET A 1 8.48 18.49 37.71
CA MET A 1 8.17 18.74 36.28
C MET A 1 9.48 18.55 35.53
N ILE A 2 9.59 17.49 34.76
CA ILE A 2 10.79 17.24 33.93
C ILE A 2 10.51 17.94 32.59
N GLU A 3 11.21 19.08 32.38
CA GLU A 3 11.25 19.72 31.06
C GLU A 3 11.88 18.76 30.09
N ARG A 4 11.09 18.33 29.10
CA ARG A 4 11.62 17.56 27.96
C ARG A 4 12.44 18.52 27.10
N GLU A 5 13.76 18.44 27.19
CA GLU A 5 14.65 19.13 26.27
C GLU A 5 14.37 18.60 24.83
N TYR A 6 13.76 19.43 24.02
CA TYR A 6 13.60 19.14 22.61
C TYR A 6 14.96 19.25 21.92
N LEU A 7 15.38 18.17 21.28
CA LEU A 7 16.59 18.17 20.47
C LEU A 7 16.49 19.23 19.35
N PRO A 8 17.54 20.03 19.13
CA PRO A 8 17.57 20.97 18.01
C PRO A 8 17.34 20.26 16.68
N LEU A 9 16.61 20.91 15.77
CA LEU A 9 16.28 20.37 14.45
C LEU A 9 17.53 19.94 13.65
N SER A 10 18.64 20.66 13.81
CA SER A 10 19.94 20.32 13.23
C SER A 10 20.50 18.99 13.74
N THR A 11 20.30 18.71 15.03
CA THR A 11 20.72 17.44 15.66
C THR A 11 19.85 16.29 15.19
N ILE A 12 18.52 16.50 15.08
CA ILE A 12 17.59 15.50 14.54
C ILE A 12 17.93 15.17 13.09
N ARG A 13 18.18 16.18 12.25
CA ARG A 13 18.60 15.99 10.86
C ARG A 13 19.91 15.20 10.74
N ARG A 14 20.88 15.51 11.60
CA ARG A 14 22.18 14.82 11.60
C ARG A 14 22.03 13.35 12.02
N ILE A 15 21.20 13.04 13.00
CA ILE A 15 20.89 11.68 13.43
C ILE A 15 20.15 10.92 12.31
N ALA A 16 19.14 11.54 11.69
CA ALA A 16 18.37 10.95 10.62
C ALA A 16 19.22 10.63 9.38
N SER A 17 20.15 11.53 9.02
CA SER A 17 21.12 11.31 7.93
C SER A 17 22.05 10.14 8.24
N PHE A 18 22.57 10.07 9.47
CA PHE A 18 23.46 8.98 9.89
C PHE A 18 22.74 7.63 9.89
N VAL A 19 21.53 7.57 10.44
CA VAL A 19 20.70 6.35 10.48
C VAL A 19 20.31 5.92 9.06
N GLY A 20 19.89 6.86 8.21
CA GLY A 20 19.53 6.60 6.83
C GLY A 20 20.69 5.98 6.04
N ASN A 21 21.89 6.54 6.14
CA ASN A 21 23.07 6.00 5.48
C ASN A 21 23.47 4.61 6.04
N SER A 22 23.35 4.40 7.34
CA SER A 22 23.67 3.11 7.97
C SER A 22 22.71 2.00 7.52
N VAL A 23 21.41 2.31 7.44
CA VAL A 23 20.38 1.37 6.97
C VAL A 23 20.60 1.03 5.49
N ILE A 24 20.90 2.02 4.65
CA ILE A 24 21.19 1.80 3.23
C ILE A 24 22.42 0.88 3.08
N ASN A 25 23.50 1.14 3.81
CA ASN A 25 24.70 0.31 3.75
C ASN A 25 24.40 -1.12 4.19
N LEU A 26 23.61 -1.31 5.27
CA LEU A 26 23.20 -2.63 5.74
C LEU A 26 22.37 -3.40 4.70
N VAL A 27 21.43 -2.70 4.04
CA VAL A 27 20.61 -3.29 2.98
C VAL A 27 21.47 -3.65 1.77
N LEU A 28 22.41 -2.80 1.39
CA LEU A 28 23.34 -3.05 0.27
C LEU A 28 24.28 -4.22 0.57
N GLU A 29 24.87 -4.29 1.77
CA GLU A 29 25.72 -5.41 2.18
C GLU A 29 24.95 -6.74 2.20
N ARG A 30 23.70 -6.70 2.66
CA ARG A 30 22.84 -7.89 2.70
C ARG A 30 22.39 -8.35 1.31
N ASN A 31 22.23 -7.41 0.37
CA ASN A 31 21.80 -7.68 -1.01
C ASN A 31 22.97 -7.87 -2.00
N GLN A 32 24.22 -7.65 -1.61
CA GLN A 32 25.39 -7.98 -2.46
C GLN A 32 25.44 -9.47 -2.86
N ARG A 33 24.72 -10.33 -2.15
CA ARG A 33 24.54 -11.77 -2.50
C ARG A 33 23.48 -12.03 -3.58
N TYR A 34 22.65 -11.03 -3.92
CA TYR A 34 21.67 -11.11 -4.98
C TYR A 34 22.08 -10.16 -6.10
N ALA A 35 22.84 -10.70 -7.06
CA ALA A 35 23.35 -10.00 -8.22
C ALA A 35 22.23 -9.24 -8.95
N GLY A 36 22.29 -7.91 -8.96
CA GLY A 36 21.35 -7.11 -9.75
C GLY A 36 21.23 -5.63 -9.39
N LEU A 37 21.94 -5.13 -8.36
CA LEU A 37 21.96 -3.70 -8.10
C LEU A 37 23.17 -3.07 -8.81
N ASP A 38 22.90 -2.34 -9.90
CA ASP A 38 23.88 -1.51 -10.60
C ASP A 38 24.36 -0.36 -9.68
N GLU A 39 25.65 0.01 -9.78
CA GLU A 39 26.23 1.12 -9.02
C GLU A 39 25.47 2.44 -9.20
N ASN A 40 24.88 2.65 -10.37
CA ASN A 40 24.05 3.82 -10.65
C ASN A 40 22.78 3.82 -9.81
N MET A 41 22.12 2.67 -9.66
CA MET A 41 20.92 2.49 -8.85
C MET A 41 21.21 2.72 -7.36
N VAL A 42 22.35 2.24 -6.88
CA VAL A 42 22.83 2.50 -5.51
C VAL A 42 23.07 3.98 -5.26
N ARG A 43 23.66 4.67 -6.24
CA ARG A 43 23.93 6.12 -6.17
C ARG A 43 22.64 6.93 -6.17
N GLU A 44 21.67 6.53 -6.98
CA GLU A 44 20.35 7.16 -7.06
C GLU A 44 19.55 6.99 -5.76
N ILE A 45 19.54 5.79 -5.18
CA ILE A 45 18.93 5.52 -3.88
C ILE A 45 19.56 6.39 -2.79
N ARG A 46 20.89 6.48 -2.74
CA ARG A 46 21.59 7.33 -1.76
C ARG A 46 21.26 8.81 -1.94
N LYS A 47 21.20 9.27 -3.19
CA LYS A 47 20.83 10.65 -3.50
C LYS A 47 19.42 10.98 -3.05
N ASN A 48 18.46 10.14 -3.39
CA ASN A 48 17.06 10.32 -3.03
C ASN A 48 16.82 10.30 -1.51
N VAL A 49 17.49 9.38 -0.78
CA VAL A 49 17.40 9.34 0.68
C VAL A 49 18.08 10.57 1.31
N HIS A 50 19.25 10.96 0.78
CA HIS A 50 19.95 12.14 1.29
C HIS A 50 19.16 13.43 1.07
N GLU A 51 18.57 13.61 -0.10
CA GLU A 51 17.69 14.75 -0.42
C GLU A 51 16.47 14.78 0.50
N ARG A 52 15.79 13.66 0.71
CA ARG A 52 14.64 13.55 1.63
C ARG A 52 14.99 13.85 3.10
N VAL A 53 16.16 13.41 3.56
CA VAL A 53 16.62 13.69 4.92
C VAL A 53 17.06 15.14 5.07
N MET A 54 17.67 15.75 4.03
CA MET A 54 18.16 17.13 4.07
C MET A 54 17.08 18.17 3.84
N SER A 55 16.07 17.89 3.02
CA SER A 55 14.89 18.76 2.85
C SER A 55 14.01 18.81 4.11
N GLY A 56 14.27 17.94 5.07
CA GLY A 56 13.68 18.02 6.42
C GLY A 56 12.20 17.75 6.48
N GLY A 57 11.60 17.14 5.47
CA GLY A 57 10.17 16.87 5.43
C GLY A 57 9.29 18.13 5.53
N ALA A 58 9.85 19.31 5.22
CA ALA A 58 9.18 20.59 5.33
C ALA A 58 8.57 21.09 4.02
N ASP A 59 8.80 20.36 2.94
CA ASP A 59 7.96 20.48 1.75
C ASP A 59 6.95 19.34 1.84
N GLU A 60 5.69 19.69 1.82
CA GLU A 60 4.52 18.82 1.73
C GLU A 60 4.54 18.02 0.42
N GLU A 61 5.62 17.30 0.13
CA GLU A 61 5.55 16.19 -0.79
C GLU A 61 4.88 15.06 -0.02
N SER A 62 3.58 14.99 -0.16
CA SER A 62 2.75 13.90 0.31
C SER A 62 3.44 12.59 -0.05
N THR A 63 3.64 11.73 0.94
CA THR A 63 4.21 10.40 0.67
C THR A 63 3.29 9.70 -0.33
N PRO A 64 3.78 8.79 -1.19
CA PRO A 64 2.93 8.05 -2.13
C PRO A 64 1.70 7.41 -1.45
N GLY A 65 1.78 7.17 -0.14
CA GLY A 65 0.66 6.69 0.67
C GLY A 65 -0.34 7.78 1.02
N GLU A 66 0.11 9.01 1.28
CA GLU A 66 -0.75 10.17 1.56
C GLU A 66 -1.47 10.62 0.30
N GLU A 67 -0.77 10.74 -0.83
CA GLU A 67 -1.41 11.04 -2.13
C GLU A 67 -2.47 10.01 -2.53
N ALA A 68 -2.16 8.73 -2.33
CA ALA A 68 -3.10 7.65 -2.59
C ALA A 68 -4.33 7.73 -1.69
N ARG A 69 -4.16 8.11 -0.43
CA ARG A 69 -5.23 8.29 0.54
C ARG A 69 -6.08 9.50 0.18
N GLU A 70 -5.48 10.67 -0.02
CA GLU A 70 -6.18 11.90 -0.36
C GLU A 70 -7.02 11.74 -1.63
N ARG A 71 -6.43 11.14 -2.67
CA ARG A 71 -7.15 10.84 -3.92
C ARG A 71 -8.32 9.88 -3.70
N ALA A 72 -8.17 8.89 -2.83
CA ALA A 72 -9.27 7.97 -2.50
C ALA A 72 -10.38 8.68 -1.72
N GLU A 73 -10.03 9.55 -0.76
CA GLU A 73 -10.95 10.36 0.02
C GLU A 73 -11.73 11.35 -0.87
N GLU A 74 -11.05 12.02 -1.80
CA GLU A 74 -11.67 12.93 -2.77
C GLU A 74 -12.69 12.21 -3.65
N LEU A 75 -12.29 11.09 -4.26
CA LEU A 75 -13.20 10.31 -5.12
C LEU A 75 -14.35 9.70 -4.36
N PHE A 76 -14.15 9.34 -3.09
CA PHE A 76 -15.21 8.85 -2.23
C PHE A 76 -16.20 9.96 -1.85
N GLY A 77 -15.70 11.16 -1.50
CA GLY A 77 -16.51 12.33 -1.20
C GLY A 77 -17.36 12.82 -2.38
N ASP A 78 -16.83 12.65 -3.60
CA ASP A 78 -17.54 13.01 -4.86
C ASP A 78 -18.48 11.89 -5.37
N ASP A 79 -18.63 10.79 -4.66
CA ASP A 79 -19.39 9.60 -5.07
C ASP A 79 -18.92 9.01 -6.43
N LYS A 80 -17.62 9.17 -6.71
CA LYS A 80 -16.97 8.72 -7.95
C LYS A 80 -16.11 7.46 -7.75
N LEU A 81 -16.02 6.94 -6.53
CA LEU A 81 -15.23 5.77 -6.20
C LEU A 81 -15.98 4.49 -6.55
N ASP A 82 -15.99 4.16 -7.82
CA ASP A 82 -16.70 3.00 -8.37
C ASP A 82 -15.76 1.83 -8.74
N GLU A 83 -16.35 0.70 -9.11
CA GLU A 83 -15.63 -0.50 -9.55
C GLU A 83 -14.72 -0.24 -10.77
N LYS A 84 -15.07 0.72 -11.63
CA LYS A 84 -14.29 1.06 -12.83
C LYS A 84 -12.98 1.75 -12.43
N VAL A 85 -13.05 2.67 -11.46
CA VAL A 85 -11.87 3.36 -10.91
C VAL A 85 -10.95 2.36 -10.23
N LEU A 86 -11.49 1.46 -9.40
CA LEU A 86 -10.72 0.40 -8.76
C LEU A 86 -10.05 -0.53 -9.77
N LYS A 87 -10.78 -0.95 -10.80
CA LYS A 87 -10.27 -1.82 -11.86
C LYS A 87 -9.13 -1.16 -12.65
N LYS A 88 -9.25 0.14 -12.91
CA LYS A 88 -8.20 0.93 -13.53
C LYS A 88 -6.97 0.99 -12.63
N ALA A 89 -7.13 1.37 -11.37
CA ALA A 89 -6.04 1.50 -10.40
C ALA A 89 -5.30 0.16 -10.18
N ILE A 90 -6.02 -0.97 -10.15
CA ILE A 90 -5.40 -2.30 -10.07
C ILE A 90 -4.57 -2.61 -11.31
N ARG A 91 -5.06 -2.26 -12.50
CA ARG A 91 -4.33 -2.45 -13.75
C ARG A 91 -3.07 -1.59 -13.80
N ASP A 92 -3.16 -0.36 -13.32
CA ASP A 92 -2.07 0.61 -13.30
C ASP A 92 -1.08 0.35 -12.14
N GLY A 93 -1.37 -0.64 -11.27
CA GLY A 93 -0.48 -1.06 -10.18
C GLY A 93 -0.55 -0.17 -8.93
N GLU A 94 -1.54 0.70 -8.82
CA GLU A 94 -1.74 1.65 -7.72
C GLU A 94 -2.22 0.95 -6.43
N ARG A 95 -1.38 0.08 -5.87
CA ARG A 95 -1.76 -0.80 -4.76
C ARG A 95 -2.24 -0.05 -3.52
N LEU A 96 -1.56 1.04 -3.14
CA LEU A 96 -1.91 1.84 -1.96
C LEU A 96 -3.27 2.52 -2.13
N PHE A 97 -3.51 3.11 -3.30
CA PHE A 97 -4.81 3.69 -3.63
C PHE A 97 -5.94 2.67 -3.50
N VAL A 98 -5.78 1.45 -4.05
CA VAL A 98 -6.79 0.40 -3.95
C VAL A 98 -7.06 0.00 -2.49
N ILE A 99 -6.03 -0.08 -1.64
CA ILE A 99 -6.19 -0.39 -0.21
C ILE A 99 -7.00 0.71 0.49
N HIS A 100 -6.65 2.00 0.29
CA HIS A 100 -7.37 3.13 0.88
C HIS A 100 -8.81 3.21 0.36
N ALA A 101 -9.01 3.02 -0.94
CA ALA A 101 -10.33 3.00 -1.55
C ALA A 101 -11.24 1.89 -0.97
N LEU A 102 -10.71 0.67 -0.81
CA LEU A 102 -11.44 -0.43 -0.17
C LEU A 102 -11.71 -0.16 1.31
N ALA A 103 -10.79 0.52 2.02
CA ALA A 103 -10.99 0.92 3.40
C ALA A 103 -12.18 1.88 3.55
N LEU A 104 -12.28 2.87 2.67
CA LEU A 104 -13.40 3.81 2.63
C LEU A 104 -14.73 3.12 2.29
N LEU A 105 -14.76 2.29 1.24
CA LEU A 105 -15.97 1.57 0.82
C LEU A 105 -16.47 0.60 1.89
N THR A 106 -15.58 -0.03 2.66
CA THR A 106 -15.96 -1.00 3.70
C THR A 106 -16.13 -0.38 5.08
N GLY A 107 -15.71 0.87 5.27
CA GLY A 107 -15.65 1.52 6.58
C GLY A 107 -14.66 0.87 7.55
N MET A 108 -13.64 0.17 7.04
CA MET A 108 -12.63 -0.52 7.84
C MET A 108 -11.32 0.26 7.87
N PRO A 109 -10.51 0.15 8.95
CA PRO A 109 -9.15 0.70 8.97
C PRO A 109 -8.30 0.14 7.83
N TRP A 110 -7.54 1.00 7.16
CA TRP A 110 -6.75 0.62 5.98
C TRP A 110 -5.69 -0.45 6.30
N GLU A 111 -5.15 -0.45 7.52
CA GLU A 111 -4.22 -1.48 8.02
C GLU A 111 -4.87 -2.86 7.98
N LYS A 112 -6.11 -2.97 8.42
CA LYS A 112 -6.87 -4.23 8.42
C LYS A 112 -7.14 -4.70 7.00
N VAL A 113 -7.53 -3.79 6.11
CA VAL A 113 -7.71 -4.09 4.68
C VAL A 113 -6.40 -4.57 4.05
N ARG A 114 -5.30 -3.89 4.32
CA ARG A 114 -3.96 -4.29 3.88
C ARG A 114 -3.60 -5.69 4.35
N ASP A 115 -3.84 -6.00 5.62
CA ASP A 115 -3.51 -7.29 6.21
C ASP A 115 -4.38 -8.41 5.64
N MET A 116 -5.67 -8.16 5.38
CA MET A 116 -6.56 -9.09 4.70
C MET A 116 -6.08 -9.41 3.28
N ILE A 117 -5.66 -8.40 2.51
CA ILE A 117 -5.10 -8.57 1.17
C ILE A 117 -3.77 -9.33 1.22
N ASN A 118 -2.93 -9.07 2.22
CA ASN A 118 -1.62 -9.72 2.38
C ASN A 118 -1.69 -11.12 2.99
N SER A 119 -2.83 -11.53 3.54
CA SER A 119 -3.01 -12.85 4.17
C SER A 119 -2.82 -14.04 3.23
N LYS A 120 -2.79 -13.79 1.91
CA LYS A 120 -2.73 -14.82 0.85
C LYS A 120 -3.85 -15.85 0.98
N SER A 121 -4.98 -15.44 1.52
CA SER A 121 -6.19 -16.24 1.65
C SER A 121 -7.31 -15.63 0.81
N SER A 122 -8.08 -16.46 0.15
CA SER A 122 -9.19 -16.02 -0.70
C SER A 122 -10.38 -15.53 0.09
N LYS A 123 -10.74 -16.22 1.20
CA LYS A 123 -11.92 -15.89 2.01
C LYS A 123 -11.93 -14.43 2.49
N PRO A 124 -10.88 -13.89 3.16
CA PRO A 124 -10.88 -12.49 3.57
C PRO A 124 -11.01 -11.51 2.40
N VAL A 125 -10.42 -11.83 1.24
CA VAL A 125 -10.46 -10.94 0.06
C VAL A 125 -11.86 -10.95 -0.58
N VAL A 126 -12.54 -12.09 -0.60
CA VAL A 126 -13.90 -12.20 -1.09
C VAL A 126 -14.86 -11.46 -0.14
N ALA A 127 -14.72 -11.67 1.17
CA ALA A 127 -15.52 -10.97 2.19
C ALA A 127 -15.31 -9.44 2.11
N LEU A 128 -14.08 -8.98 1.85
CA LEU A 128 -13.77 -7.57 1.65
C LEU A 128 -14.48 -7.00 0.41
N ALA A 129 -14.44 -7.72 -0.71
CA ALA A 129 -15.11 -7.31 -1.94
C ALA A 129 -16.63 -7.28 -1.78
N TRP A 130 -17.21 -8.26 -1.10
CA TRP A 130 -18.61 -8.32 -0.79
C TRP A 130 -19.05 -7.14 0.09
N LYS A 131 -18.29 -6.86 1.16
CA LYS A 131 -18.57 -5.74 2.05
C LYS A 131 -18.42 -4.37 1.38
N ALA A 132 -17.55 -4.27 0.37
CA ALA A 132 -17.38 -3.07 -0.45
C ALA A 132 -18.43 -2.95 -1.56
N GLU A 133 -19.46 -3.82 -1.58
CA GLU A 133 -20.52 -3.89 -2.59
C GLU A 133 -20.00 -4.01 -4.04
N LEU A 134 -18.84 -4.63 -4.19
CA LEU A 134 -18.22 -4.88 -5.50
C LEU A 134 -18.80 -6.16 -6.12
N SER A 135 -18.72 -6.28 -7.43
CA SER A 135 -19.15 -7.50 -8.12
C SER A 135 -18.28 -8.71 -7.78
N ALA A 136 -18.87 -9.91 -7.81
CA ALA A 136 -18.11 -11.16 -7.63
C ALA A 136 -17.00 -11.34 -8.66
N LYS A 137 -17.13 -10.77 -9.87
CA LYS A 137 -16.08 -10.68 -10.87
C LYS A 137 -14.91 -9.80 -10.41
N MET A 138 -15.22 -8.71 -9.72
CA MET A 138 -14.18 -7.83 -9.15
C MET A 138 -13.42 -8.51 -8.02
N SER A 139 -14.09 -9.34 -7.21
CA SER A 139 -13.43 -10.13 -6.17
C SER A 139 -12.35 -11.06 -6.74
N VAL A 140 -12.58 -11.65 -7.90
CA VAL A 140 -11.56 -12.48 -8.60
C VAL A 140 -10.35 -11.64 -8.99
N ILE A 141 -10.57 -10.43 -9.51
CA ILE A 141 -9.46 -9.52 -9.86
C ILE A 141 -8.65 -9.14 -8.62
N LEU A 142 -9.32 -8.83 -7.51
CA LEU A 142 -8.65 -8.55 -6.23
C LEU A 142 -7.82 -9.74 -5.74
N GLN A 143 -8.39 -10.95 -5.78
CA GLN A 143 -7.68 -12.17 -5.41
C GLN A 143 -6.42 -12.38 -6.27
N GLN A 144 -6.53 -12.23 -7.59
CA GLN A 144 -5.42 -12.47 -8.52
C GLN A 144 -4.35 -11.36 -8.46
N LYS A 145 -4.76 -10.10 -8.53
CA LYS A 145 -3.85 -8.96 -8.72
C LYS A 145 -3.37 -8.37 -7.40
N MET A 146 -4.23 -8.30 -6.39
CA MET A 146 -3.89 -7.71 -5.10
C MET A 146 -3.35 -8.73 -4.11
N ALA A 147 -4.02 -9.86 -3.93
CA ALA A 147 -3.58 -10.94 -3.04
C ALA A 147 -2.62 -11.94 -3.72
N ARG A 148 -2.42 -11.83 -5.04
CA ARG A 148 -1.53 -12.70 -5.85
C ARG A 148 -1.86 -14.19 -5.73
N LEU A 149 -3.14 -14.50 -5.61
CA LEU A 149 -3.62 -15.87 -5.58
C LEU A 149 -3.71 -16.46 -6.99
N THR A 150 -3.48 -17.77 -7.13
CA THR A 150 -3.48 -18.47 -8.41
C THR A 150 -4.19 -19.82 -8.31
N GLY A 151 -4.66 -20.32 -9.43
CA GLY A 151 -5.20 -21.68 -9.54
C GLY A 151 -6.42 -21.94 -8.67
N SER A 152 -6.37 -23.01 -7.90
CA SER A 152 -7.44 -23.47 -7.01
C SER A 152 -7.63 -22.64 -5.73
N ALA A 153 -6.67 -21.76 -5.44
CA ALA A 153 -6.79 -20.84 -4.29
C ALA A 153 -7.79 -19.71 -4.53
N ILE A 154 -8.26 -19.52 -5.77
CA ILE A 154 -9.19 -18.46 -6.12
C ILE A 154 -10.63 -18.97 -5.97
N ILE A 155 -11.40 -18.29 -5.14
CA ILE A 155 -12.85 -18.48 -5.05
C ILE A 155 -13.49 -17.77 -6.24
N ARG A 156 -14.15 -18.55 -7.11
CA ARG A 156 -14.83 -18.05 -8.31
C ARG A 156 -16.30 -17.79 -8.04
N PRO A 157 -16.91 -16.84 -8.75
CA PRO A 157 -18.35 -16.62 -8.66
C PRO A 157 -19.13 -17.84 -9.18
N THR A 158 -20.40 -17.93 -8.79
CA THR A 158 -21.33 -18.90 -9.36
C THR A 158 -21.54 -18.66 -10.86
N PRO A 159 -22.09 -19.61 -11.61
CA PRO A 159 -22.40 -19.41 -13.03
C PRO A 159 -23.32 -18.20 -13.29
N GLU A 160 -24.14 -17.85 -12.33
CA GLU A 160 -25.05 -16.68 -12.34
C GLU A 160 -24.33 -15.37 -12.03
N GLY A 161 -23.06 -15.41 -11.64
CA GLY A 161 -22.23 -14.24 -11.36
C GLY A 161 -22.31 -13.73 -9.93
N GLU A 162 -22.89 -14.53 -9.04
CA GLU A 162 -23.02 -14.23 -7.60
C GLU A 162 -21.83 -14.74 -6.80
N TYR A 163 -21.71 -14.27 -5.57
CA TYR A 163 -20.72 -14.79 -4.63
C TYR A 163 -21.04 -16.24 -4.27
N SER A 164 -20.04 -17.10 -4.32
CA SER A 164 -20.18 -18.52 -3.96
C SER A 164 -20.04 -18.78 -2.46
N MET A 165 -19.85 -17.72 -1.65
CA MET A 165 -19.81 -17.78 -0.18
C MET A 165 -21.11 -17.21 0.37
N THR A 166 -21.63 -17.84 1.46
CA THR A 166 -22.78 -17.35 2.20
C THR A 166 -22.32 -16.42 3.34
N GLU A 167 -23.27 -15.65 3.90
CA GLU A 167 -23.04 -14.66 4.96
C GLU A 167 -22.43 -15.28 6.24
N ASP A 168 -22.61 -16.60 6.43
CA ASP A 168 -22.16 -17.37 7.60
C ASP A 168 -20.74 -18.00 7.43
N GLU A 169 -20.08 -17.87 6.28
CA GLU A 169 -18.75 -18.44 5.98
C GLU A 169 -17.63 -17.37 5.96
#